data_00c995df9edc422e10fe233a1557e67b
#
_entry.id   00c995df9edc422e10fe233a1557e67b
#
_cell.length_a   1.000
_cell.length_b   1.000
_cell.length_c   1.000
_cell.angle_alpha   90.00
_cell.angle_beta   90.00
_cell.angle_gamma   90.00
#
_symmetry.space_group_name_H-M   'P 1'
#
loop_
_entity.id
_entity.type
_entity.pdbx_description
1 polymer ?
#
loop_
_entity_poly.entity_id
_entity_poly.type
_entity_poly.pdbx_seq_one_letter_code
_entity_poly.pdbx_strand_id
1 'polypeptide(L)'
;MKTITENATKLSKYLFEDSKAVAMGSDKITIGDPSSPDFYIADLNSSNATLTESVTDAPSNWSGNRYTYDPSADPKWVANPDWVDPDA
;
A
#
# COMPACT_ATOMS: atom_id res chain seq x y z
N MET A 1 -8.28 1.18 7.60
CA MET A 1 -7.01 0.66 7.01
C MET A 1 -6.30 1.78 6.26
N LYS A 2 -5.01 1.66 6.07
CA LYS A 2 -4.23 2.53 5.19
C LYS A 2 -3.47 1.67 4.19
N THR A 3 -3.37 2.14 2.95
CA THR A 3 -2.67 1.42 1.87
C THR A 3 -1.60 2.30 1.24
N ILE A 4 -0.51 1.66 0.82
CA ILE A 4 0.56 2.31 0.06
C ILE A 4 0.45 1.80 -1.37
N THR A 5 0.20 2.71 -2.31
CA THR A 5 0.06 2.40 -3.74
C THR A 5 1.25 2.94 -4.52
N GLU A 6 1.71 2.17 -5.51
CA GLU A 6 2.71 2.63 -6.46
C GLU A 6 2.06 3.56 -7.48
N ASN A 7 2.62 4.76 -7.67
CA ASN A 7 1.97 5.78 -8.51
C ASN A 7 1.83 5.36 -9.97
N ALA A 8 2.82 4.68 -10.52
CA ALA A 8 2.85 4.31 -11.93
C ALA A 8 1.79 3.27 -12.30
N THR A 9 1.51 2.32 -11.40
CA THR A 9 0.64 1.17 -11.68
C THR A 9 -0.67 1.20 -10.88
N LYS A 10 -0.75 2.02 -9.85
CA LYS A 10 -1.84 2.04 -8.85
C LYS A 10 -1.92 0.75 -8.03
N LEU A 11 -0.93 -0.12 -8.10
CA LEU A 11 -0.93 -1.36 -7.33
C LEU A 11 -0.84 -1.07 -5.83
N SER A 12 -1.73 -1.70 -5.06
CA SER A 12 -1.70 -1.66 -3.60
C SER A 12 -0.59 -2.59 -3.12
N LYS A 13 0.52 -2.00 -2.72
CA LYS A 13 1.73 -2.74 -2.33
C LYS A 13 1.67 -3.20 -0.88
N TYR A 14 1.09 -2.38 -0.01
CA TYR A 14 1.00 -2.65 1.43
C TYR A 14 -0.36 -2.21 1.95
N LEU A 15 -0.83 -2.90 2.98
CA LEU A 15 -2.08 -2.59 3.66
C LEU A 15 -1.85 -2.75 5.17
N PHE A 16 -2.15 -1.71 5.93
CA PHE A 16 -1.95 -1.69 7.38
C PHE A 16 -3.21 -1.19 8.09
N GLU A 17 -3.30 -1.46 9.38
CA GLU A 17 -4.28 -0.82 10.25
C GLU A 17 -3.99 0.68 10.32
N ASP A 18 -5.03 1.51 10.51
CA ASP A 18 -4.86 2.96 10.61
C ASP A 18 -3.95 3.37 11.77
N SER A 19 -3.90 2.56 12.82
CA SER A 19 -3.03 2.80 13.98
C SER A 19 -1.55 2.54 13.71
N LYS A 20 -1.21 1.89 12.59
CA LYS A 20 0.18 1.63 12.23
C LYS A 20 0.86 2.90 11.75
N ALA A 21 1.97 3.28 12.36
CA ALA A 21 2.72 4.44 11.95
C ALA A 21 3.42 4.20 10.61
N VAL A 22 3.27 5.15 9.68
CA VAL A 22 3.91 5.10 8.36
C VAL A 22 4.47 6.48 8.06
N ALA A 23 5.77 6.56 7.81
CA ALA A 23 6.46 7.80 7.46
C ALA A 23 6.95 7.72 6.01
N MET A 24 6.40 8.57 5.14
CA MET A 24 6.76 8.66 3.72
C MET A 24 7.99 9.55 3.57
N GLY A 25 9.15 8.92 3.46
CA GLY A 25 10.41 9.64 3.27
C GLY A 25 10.78 9.83 1.80
N SER A 26 11.76 10.68 1.54
CA SER A 26 12.22 10.97 0.17
C SER A 26 13.03 9.83 -0.47
N ASP A 27 13.65 8.97 0.34
CA ASP A 27 14.45 7.82 -0.13
C ASP A 27 13.87 6.47 0.28
N LYS A 28 12.98 6.43 1.28
CA LYS A 28 12.38 5.19 1.76
C LYS A 28 11.13 5.48 2.56
N ILE A 29 10.35 4.45 2.84
CA ILE A 29 9.19 4.53 3.73
C ILE A 29 9.56 3.79 5.02
N THR A 30 9.32 4.44 6.16
CA THR A 30 9.55 3.84 7.48
C THR A 30 8.22 3.35 8.04
N ILE A 31 8.16 2.07 8.41
CA ILE A 31 6.97 1.47 8.99
C ILE A 31 7.23 1.25 10.48
N GLY A 32 6.28 1.71 11.31
CA GLY A 32 6.39 1.64 12.75
C GLY A 32 6.90 2.95 13.35
N ASP A 33 7.14 2.95 14.66
CA ASP A 33 7.62 4.12 15.39
C ASP A 33 9.00 4.53 14.85
N PRO A 34 9.22 5.82 14.48
CA PRO A 34 10.52 6.28 13.98
C PRO A 34 11.69 6.02 14.94
N SER A 35 11.42 5.96 16.26
CA SER A 35 12.45 5.65 17.25
C SER A 35 12.72 4.15 17.37
N SER A 36 11.81 3.31 16.88
CA SER A 36 11.93 1.84 16.90
C SER A 36 11.16 1.26 15.71
N PRO A 37 11.62 1.45 14.48
CA PRO A 37 10.87 1.04 13.31
C PRO A 37 10.79 -0.48 13.19
N ASP A 38 9.64 -0.97 12.67
CA ASP A 38 9.44 -2.39 12.41
C ASP A 38 10.23 -2.83 11.19
N PHE A 39 10.20 -2.03 10.12
CA PHE A 39 10.98 -2.28 8.91
C PHE A 39 10.95 -1.04 8.00
N TYR A 40 11.77 -1.06 6.97
CA TYR A 40 11.84 -0.02 5.95
C TYR A 40 11.47 -0.60 4.59
N ILE A 41 10.83 0.24 3.75
CA ILE A 41 10.56 -0.08 2.35
C ILE A 41 11.51 0.76 1.52
N ALA A 42 12.54 0.13 0.95
CA ALA A 42 13.63 0.83 0.28
C ALA A 42 13.33 1.18 -1.18
N ASP A 43 12.44 0.42 -1.83
CA ASP A 43 12.08 0.61 -3.24
C ASP A 43 10.91 1.56 -3.46
N LEU A 44 10.28 2.03 -2.39
CA LEU A 44 9.20 3.00 -2.44
C LEU A 44 9.57 4.23 -1.60
N ASN A 45 9.06 5.39 -2.03
CA ASN A 45 9.31 6.66 -1.35
C ASN A 45 8.18 7.65 -1.69
N SER A 46 8.28 8.88 -1.18
CA SER A 46 7.25 9.89 -1.37
C SER A 46 7.10 10.36 -2.83
N SER A 47 8.07 10.09 -3.70
CA SER A 47 7.97 10.49 -5.11
C SER A 47 7.36 9.42 -6.02
N ASN A 48 7.39 8.13 -5.63
CA ASN A 48 6.85 7.05 -6.46
C ASN A 48 5.68 6.29 -5.83
N ALA A 49 5.29 6.64 -4.62
CA ALA A 49 4.20 5.96 -3.91
C ALA A 49 3.30 6.97 -3.20
N THR A 50 2.08 6.55 -2.92
CA THR A 50 1.06 7.35 -2.22
C THR A 50 0.52 6.58 -1.03
N LEU A 51 0.42 7.23 0.11
CA LEU A 51 -0.24 6.70 1.30
C LEU A 51 -1.68 7.23 1.33
N THR A 52 -2.65 6.32 1.42
CA THR A 52 -4.06 6.66 1.61
C THR A 52 -4.53 6.06 2.92
N GLU A 53 -5.05 6.90 3.81
CA GLU A 53 -5.55 6.51 5.12
C GLU A 53 -7.07 6.38 5.12
N SER A 54 -7.62 5.79 6.18
CA SER A 54 -9.06 5.63 6.38
C SER A 54 -9.76 4.86 5.27
N VAL A 55 -9.07 3.87 4.72
CA VAL A 55 -9.65 2.96 3.72
C VAL A 55 -10.62 2.00 4.43
N THR A 56 -11.87 1.97 3.98
CA THR A 56 -12.94 1.21 4.64
C THR A 56 -13.40 -0.02 3.88
N ASP A 57 -13.02 -0.14 2.61
CA ASP A 57 -13.53 -1.14 1.68
C ASP A 57 -12.43 -2.06 1.13
N ALA A 58 -11.36 -2.24 1.89
CA ALA A 58 -10.27 -3.12 1.48
C ALA A 58 -10.77 -4.57 1.30
N PRO A 59 -10.37 -5.26 0.20
CA PRO A 59 -10.78 -6.64 -0.01
C PRO A 59 -10.32 -7.56 1.11
N SER A 60 -11.17 -8.51 1.52
CA SER A 60 -10.83 -9.45 2.59
C SER A 60 -9.71 -10.41 2.20
N ASN A 61 -9.51 -10.62 0.89
CA ASN A 61 -8.45 -11.46 0.36
C ASN A 61 -7.29 -10.64 -0.18
N TRP A 62 -7.11 -9.41 0.32
CA TRP A 62 -6.01 -8.56 -0.11
C TRP A 62 -4.65 -9.25 0.05
N SER A 63 -3.78 -9.05 -0.93
CA SER A 63 -2.38 -9.46 -0.89
C SER A 63 -1.57 -8.42 -1.67
N GLY A 64 -0.30 -8.28 -1.42
CA GLY A 64 0.54 -7.32 -2.13
C GLY A 64 0.47 -7.53 -3.64
N ASN A 65 0.20 -6.46 -4.38
CA ASN A 65 0.05 -6.43 -5.84
C ASN A 65 -1.19 -7.15 -6.39
N ARG A 66 -2.06 -7.69 -5.54
CA ARG A 66 -3.26 -8.40 -6.00
C ARG A 66 -4.34 -7.46 -6.53
N TYR A 67 -4.38 -6.22 -6.02
CA TYR A 67 -5.38 -5.23 -6.41
C TYR A 67 -4.71 -3.90 -6.73
N THR A 68 -5.33 -3.15 -7.64
CA THR A 68 -5.06 -1.72 -7.76
C THR A 68 -6.02 -0.96 -6.85
N TYR A 69 -5.62 0.20 -6.38
CA TYR A 69 -6.46 1.08 -5.58
C TYR A 69 -6.32 2.52 -6.07
N ASP A 70 -7.46 3.14 -6.35
CA ASP A 70 -7.53 4.56 -6.72
C ASP A 70 -8.71 5.17 -5.99
N PRO A 71 -8.47 6.07 -5.00
CA PRO A 71 -9.56 6.66 -4.22
C PRO A 71 -10.48 7.57 -5.04
N SER A 72 -10.05 8.00 -6.22
CA SER A 72 -10.85 8.83 -7.12
C SER A 72 -11.64 8.03 -8.15
N ALA A 73 -11.46 6.72 -8.22
CA ALA A 73 -12.14 5.84 -9.17
C ALA A 73 -13.37 5.16 -8.54
N ASP A 74 -14.22 4.60 -9.39
CA ASP A 74 -15.39 3.80 -8.99
C ASP A 74 -15.49 2.60 -9.93
N PRO A 75 -15.23 1.38 -9.44
CA PRO A 75 -14.81 1.04 -8.08
C PRO A 75 -13.37 1.48 -7.76
N LYS A 76 -13.10 1.73 -6.48
CA LYS A 76 -11.75 2.13 -6.03
C LYS A 76 -10.78 0.97 -6.11
N TRP A 77 -11.22 -0.24 -5.78
CA TRP A 77 -10.42 -1.45 -5.80
C TRP A 77 -10.73 -2.27 -7.04
N VAL A 78 -9.70 -2.62 -7.81
CA VAL A 78 -9.83 -3.43 -9.02
C VAL A 78 -8.80 -4.56 -8.97
N ALA A 79 -9.25 -5.78 -9.25
CA ALA A 79 -8.36 -6.93 -9.27
C ALA A 79 -7.30 -6.77 -10.37
N ASN A 80 -6.05 -7.06 -10.03
CA ASN A 80 -4.95 -7.06 -10.98
C ASN A 80 -4.98 -8.38 -11.77
N PRO A 81 -5.26 -8.35 -13.08
CA PRO A 81 -5.35 -9.59 -13.88
C PRO A 81 -4.01 -10.29 -14.04
N ASP A 82 -2.90 -9.60 -13.81
CA ASP A 82 -1.55 -10.17 -13.94
C ASP A 82 -1.04 -10.78 -12.63
N TRP A 83 -1.80 -10.64 -11.53
CA TRP A 83 -1.38 -11.19 -10.25
C TRP A 83 -1.47 -12.72 -10.25
N VAL A 84 -0.42 -13.36 -9.76
CA VAL A 84 -0.35 -14.81 -9.64
C VAL A 84 -0.19 -15.17 -8.17
N ASP A 85 -1.05 -16.06 -7.66
CA ASP A 85 -0.98 -16.52 -6.29
C ASP A 85 0.31 -17.31 -6.08
N PRO A 86 1.22 -16.84 -5.19
CA PRO A 86 2.49 -17.54 -4.95
C PRO A 86 2.30 -18.91 -4.28
N ASP A 87 1.12 -19.16 -3.70
CA ASP A 87 0.80 -20.44 -3.06
C ASP A 87 0.00 -21.39 -3.98
N ALA A 88 -0.27 -20.97 -5.20
CA ALA A 88 -1.03 -21.77 -6.16
C ALA A 88 -0.15 -22.84 -6.84
#